data_8f2586b7d9f5ea6a4f972d8778fbb1fa
#
_entry.id   8f2586b7d9f5ea6a4f972d8778fbb1fa
#
_cell.length_a   1.000
_cell.length_b   1.000
_cell.length_c   1.000
_cell.angle_alpha   90.00
_cell.angle_beta   90.00
_cell.angle_gamma   90.00
#
_symmetry.space_group_name_H-M   'P 1'
#
loop_
_entity.id
_entity.type
_entity.pdbx_description
1 polymer ?
#
loop_
_entity_poly.entity_id
_entity_poly.type
_entity_poly.pdbx_seq_one_letter_code
_entity_poly.pdbx_strand_id
1 'polypeptide(L)'
;VWSEAVAVSVALTKHLTLASDQIAKYNKVLVNEGEDYSETDGKFSCPQVRQVNFSALSQKGNLAWLELYHGKEYIESIWAFTENAYASASNSAILYLQKGAQVYIQSAADVYLFGTTSEMYTTFSGHFITS
;
A
#
# COMPACT_ATOMS: atom_id res chain seq x y z
N VAL A 1 28.11 5.66 2.87
CA VAL A 1 27.17 5.66 1.74
C VAL A 1 25.88 4.97 2.13
N TRP A 2 24.77 5.60 1.80
CA TRP A 2 23.44 5.03 2.06
C TRP A 2 22.98 4.24 0.85
N SER A 3 22.38 3.09 1.10
CA SER A 3 21.74 2.32 0.05
C SER A 3 20.33 1.97 0.48
N GLU A 4 19.47 1.72 -0.51
CA GLU A 4 18.07 1.39 -0.30
C GLU A 4 17.80 0.01 -0.88
N ALA A 5 17.07 -0.82 -0.16
CA ALA A 5 16.67 -2.14 -0.63
C ALA A 5 15.20 -2.38 -0.35
N VAL A 6 14.55 -3.11 -1.24
CA VAL A 6 13.13 -3.46 -1.11
C VAL A 6 12.99 -4.66 -0.18
N ALA A 7 12.28 -4.50 0.91
CA ALA A 7 11.96 -5.59 1.83
C ALA A 7 10.64 -6.26 1.49
N VAL A 8 9.64 -5.45 1.08
CA VAL A 8 8.31 -5.91 0.73
C VAL A 8 7.83 -5.10 -0.47
N SER A 9 7.26 -5.78 -1.45
CA SER A 9 6.57 -5.12 -2.55
C SER A 9 5.41 -5.97 -2.98
N VAL A 10 4.22 -5.41 -2.94
CA VAL A 10 2.98 -6.11 -3.28
C VAL A 10 2.13 -5.24 -4.20
N ALA A 11 1.25 -5.85 -4.96
CA ALA A 11 0.43 -5.16 -5.94
C ALA A 11 -0.91 -5.85 -6.13
N LEU A 12 -1.85 -5.15 -6.80
CA LEU A 12 -3.12 -5.73 -7.23
C LEU A 12 -3.02 -6.19 -8.67
N THR A 13 -3.46 -7.41 -8.94
CA THR A 13 -3.55 -7.94 -10.31
C THR A 13 -4.97 -7.97 -10.83
N LYS A 14 -5.94 -7.58 -10.03
CA LYS A 14 -7.35 -7.49 -10.41
C LYS A 14 -7.99 -6.33 -9.66
N HIS A 15 -9.14 -5.88 -10.15
CA HIS A 15 -9.88 -4.81 -9.48
C HIS A 15 -10.28 -5.22 -8.07
N LEU A 16 -10.25 -4.26 -7.17
CA LEU A 16 -10.62 -4.46 -5.77
C LEU A 16 -11.56 -3.34 -5.34
N THR A 17 -12.69 -3.73 -4.76
CA THR A 17 -13.65 -2.79 -4.18
C THR A 17 -13.60 -2.94 -2.67
N LEU A 18 -13.42 -1.83 -1.96
CA LEU A 18 -13.39 -1.81 -0.51
C LEU A 18 -14.50 -0.89 0.02
N ALA A 19 -15.22 -1.36 1.03
CA ALA A 19 -16.09 -0.48 1.81
C ALA A 19 -15.23 0.38 2.75
N SER A 20 -15.85 1.36 3.38
CA SER A 20 -15.15 2.22 4.33
C SER A 20 -14.51 1.41 5.46
N ASP A 21 -13.30 1.78 5.85
CA ASP A 21 -12.54 1.18 6.96
C ASP A 21 -12.13 -0.28 6.74
N GLN A 22 -11.98 -0.70 5.49
CA GLN A 22 -11.46 -2.02 5.17
C GLN A 22 -9.99 -1.94 4.77
N ILE A 23 -9.21 -2.95 5.18
CA ILE A 23 -7.79 -3.04 4.86
C ILE A 23 -7.62 -3.58 3.45
N ALA A 24 -6.75 -2.94 2.66
CA ALA A 24 -6.43 -3.39 1.31
C ALA A 24 -5.53 -4.61 1.38
N LYS A 25 -5.99 -5.72 0.79
CA LYS A 25 -5.23 -6.97 0.72
C LYS A 25 -4.73 -7.14 -0.70
N TYR A 26 -3.43 -6.93 -0.88
CA TYR A 26 -2.80 -7.04 -2.19
C TYR A 26 -2.57 -8.52 -2.52
N ASN A 27 -2.89 -8.91 -3.73
CA ASN A 27 -2.91 -10.32 -4.11
C ASN A 27 -1.68 -10.80 -4.89
N LYS A 28 -0.76 -9.90 -5.24
CA LYS A 28 0.49 -10.28 -5.86
C LYS A 28 1.66 -9.83 -5.02
N VAL A 29 2.45 -10.79 -4.57
CA VAL A 29 3.67 -10.54 -3.82
C VAL A 29 4.84 -10.54 -4.80
N LEU A 30 5.52 -9.41 -4.96
CA LEU A 30 6.68 -9.27 -5.83
C LEU A 30 7.97 -9.55 -5.07
N VAL A 31 8.06 -9.03 -3.85
CA VAL A 31 9.18 -9.27 -2.93
C VAL A 31 8.62 -9.40 -1.53
N ASN A 32 9.04 -10.40 -0.79
CA ASN A 32 8.64 -10.56 0.62
C ASN A 32 9.78 -11.24 1.37
N GLU A 33 10.85 -10.47 1.60
CA GLU A 33 12.01 -10.93 2.35
C GLU A 33 11.60 -11.21 3.79
N GLY A 34 11.86 -12.43 4.28
CA GLY A 34 11.51 -12.83 5.64
C GLY A 34 10.02 -13.07 5.85
N GLU A 35 9.23 -13.05 4.78
CA GLU A 35 7.78 -13.31 4.83
C GLU A 35 7.03 -12.35 5.78
N ASP A 36 7.42 -11.09 5.76
CA ASP A 36 6.87 -10.08 6.67
C ASP A 36 5.50 -9.54 6.26
N TYR A 37 5.07 -9.80 5.03
CA TYR A 37 3.75 -9.40 4.54
C TYR A 37 2.79 -10.60 4.57
N SER A 38 1.60 -10.39 5.12
CA SER A 38 0.54 -11.39 5.16
C SER A 38 -0.56 -11.05 4.14
N GLU A 39 -0.79 -11.91 3.17
CA GLU A 39 -1.88 -11.74 2.20
C GLU A 39 -3.25 -11.91 2.85
N THR A 40 -3.31 -12.61 3.98
CA THR A 40 -4.57 -12.90 4.67
C THR A 40 -5.16 -11.64 5.31
N ASP A 41 -4.34 -10.81 5.94
CA ASP A 41 -4.82 -9.62 6.65
C ASP A 41 -4.34 -8.29 6.02
N GLY A 42 -3.45 -8.34 5.02
CA GLY A 42 -2.97 -7.14 4.32
C GLY A 42 -1.96 -6.32 5.10
N LYS A 43 -1.37 -6.88 6.13
CA LYS A 43 -0.45 -6.17 7.01
C LYS A 43 0.97 -6.69 6.85
N PHE A 44 1.95 -5.80 7.01
CA PHE A 44 3.32 -6.26 7.14
C PHE A 44 3.97 -5.72 8.40
N SER A 45 4.97 -6.44 8.87
CA SER A 45 5.72 -6.09 10.06
C SER A 45 7.20 -6.40 9.82
N CYS A 46 8.01 -5.38 9.66
CA CYS A 46 9.45 -5.54 9.47
C CYS A 46 10.18 -4.38 10.16
N PRO A 47 10.85 -4.63 11.29
CA PRO A 47 11.52 -3.55 12.05
C PRO A 47 12.64 -2.85 11.28
N GLN A 48 13.12 -3.48 10.20
CA GLN A 48 14.19 -2.90 9.38
C GLN A 48 13.67 -1.93 8.32
N VAL A 49 12.37 -1.93 8.06
CA VAL A 49 11.79 -1.00 7.10
C VAL A 49 11.83 0.42 7.66
N ARG A 50 12.23 1.37 6.83
CA ARG A 50 12.30 2.79 7.19
C ARG A 50 11.48 3.66 6.27
N GLN A 51 11.18 3.20 5.07
CA GLN A 51 10.38 3.95 4.11
C GLN A 51 9.28 3.06 3.55
N VAL A 52 8.07 3.60 3.52
CA VAL A 52 6.89 2.93 2.97
C VAL A 52 6.34 3.79 1.84
N ASN A 53 6.07 3.17 0.70
CA ASN A 53 5.46 3.83 -0.46
C ASN A 53 4.18 3.12 -0.81
N PHE A 54 3.15 3.86 -1.19
CA PHE A 54 1.94 3.24 -1.70
C PHE A 54 1.33 4.10 -2.80
N SER A 55 0.66 3.44 -3.73
CA SER A 55 0.03 4.10 -4.86
C SER A 55 -1.26 3.40 -5.21
N ALA A 56 -2.13 4.11 -5.87
CA ALA A 56 -3.39 3.56 -6.33
C ALA A 56 -3.83 4.20 -7.63
N LEU A 57 -4.52 3.42 -8.45
CA LEU A 57 -5.24 3.89 -9.61
C LEU A 57 -6.71 3.55 -9.38
N SER A 58 -7.60 4.54 -9.49
CA SER A 58 -9.02 4.29 -9.36
C SER A 58 -9.58 3.62 -10.61
N GLN A 59 -10.67 2.89 -10.46
CA GLN A 59 -11.46 2.48 -11.63
C GLN A 59 -12.10 3.74 -12.24
N LYS A 60 -12.34 3.70 -13.55
CA LYS A 60 -12.82 4.86 -14.31
C LYS A 60 -14.07 5.45 -13.66
N GLY A 61 -14.01 6.76 -13.36
CA GLY A 61 -15.13 7.48 -12.77
C GLY A 61 -15.36 7.19 -11.29
N ASN A 62 -14.42 6.54 -10.62
CA ASN A 62 -14.57 6.15 -9.22
C ASN A 62 -13.50 6.74 -8.35
N LEU A 63 -13.73 6.68 -7.04
CA LEU A 63 -12.85 7.24 -6.01
C LEU A 63 -11.78 6.23 -5.59
N ALA A 64 -10.57 6.73 -5.41
CA ALA A 64 -9.52 6.01 -4.68
C ALA A 64 -9.08 6.89 -3.51
N TRP A 65 -9.40 6.47 -2.30
CA TRP A 65 -9.05 7.20 -1.08
C TRP A 65 -8.54 6.19 -0.06
N LEU A 66 -7.23 6.16 0.11
CA LEU A 66 -6.56 5.19 0.98
C LEU A 66 -5.73 5.91 2.02
N GLU A 67 -5.59 5.27 3.17
CA GLU A 67 -4.83 5.80 4.30
C GLU A 67 -3.79 4.78 4.76
N LEU A 68 -2.60 5.27 5.08
CA LEU A 68 -1.53 4.47 5.65
C LEU A 68 -1.62 4.52 7.18
N TYR A 69 -1.64 3.35 7.80
CA TYR A 69 -1.67 3.20 9.25
C TYR A 69 -0.44 2.45 9.75
N HIS A 70 0.07 2.90 10.88
CA HIS A 70 1.11 2.23 11.64
C HIS A 70 0.48 1.80 12.98
N GLY A 71 0.12 0.52 13.08
CA GLY A 71 -0.70 0.04 14.20
C GLY A 71 -2.09 0.65 14.14
N LYS A 72 -2.42 1.48 15.11
CA LYS A 72 -3.69 2.22 15.12
C LYS A 72 -3.50 3.70 14.80
N GLU A 73 -2.27 4.09 14.50
CA GLU A 73 -1.94 5.50 14.25
C GLU A 73 -2.03 5.80 12.75
N TYR A 74 -2.82 6.80 12.42
CA TYR A 74 -2.91 7.33 11.06
C TYR A 74 -1.63 8.09 10.71
N ILE A 75 -1.08 7.83 9.53
CA ILE A 75 0.15 8.47 9.07
C ILE A 75 -0.13 9.46 7.94
N GLU A 76 -0.69 8.99 6.81
CA GLU A 76 -0.93 9.84 5.64
C GLU A 76 -1.94 9.21 4.71
N SER A 77 -2.41 9.99 3.74
CA SER A 77 -3.45 9.55 2.80
C SER A 77 -3.05 9.79 1.36
N ILE A 78 -3.73 9.08 0.47
CA ILE A 78 -3.83 9.43 -0.95
C ILE A 78 -5.31 9.56 -1.33
N TRP A 79 -5.58 10.47 -2.26
CA TRP A 79 -6.95 10.70 -2.74
C TRP A 79 -6.90 11.00 -4.22
N ALA A 80 -7.73 10.33 -4.99
CA ALA A 80 -7.80 10.53 -6.43
C ALA A 80 -9.23 10.30 -6.93
N PHE A 81 -9.72 11.21 -7.76
CA PHE A 81 -11.04 11.09 -8.34
C PHE A 81 -11.12 11.89 -9.63
N THR A 82 -11.71 11.29 -10.66
CA THR A 82 -12.16 12.00 -11.85
C THR A 82 -13.48 11.40 -12.32
N GLU A 83 -14.33 12.17 -12.99
CA GLU A 83 -15.65 11.69 -13.40
C GLU A 83 -15.59 10.73 -14.59
N ASN A 84 -14.71 10.99 -15.55
CA ASN A 84 -14.72 10.29 -16.84
C ASN A 84 -13.40 9.61 -17.20
N ALA A 85 -12.50 9.46 -16.24
CA ALA A 85 -11.18 8.90 -16.52
C ALA A 85 -10.68 8.11 -15.32
N TYR A 86 -9.48 7.56 -15.43
CA TYR A 86 -8.77 6.94 -14.32
C TYR A 86 -8.00 8.03 -13.57
N ALA A 87 -7.95 7.91 -12.26
CA ALA A 87 -7.22 8.86 -11.42
C ALA A 87 -6.20 8.10 -10.58
N SER A 88 -5.00 8.64 -10.47
CA SER A 88 -3.93 8.01 -9.71
C SER A 88 -3.40 8.94 -8.62
N ALA A 89 -2.88 8.34 -7.55
CA ALA A 89 -2.23 9.05 -6.48
C ALA A 89 -1.19 8.15 -5.84
N SER A 90 -0.18 8.76 -5.24
CA SER A 90 0.85 8.03 -4.51
C SER A 90 1.39 8.89 -3.38
N ASN A 91 1.97 8.23 -2.38
CA ASN A 91 2.61 8.92 -1.27
C ASN A 91 3.65 8.00 -0.63
N SER A 92 4.51 8.58 0.18
CA SER A 92 5.52 7.82 0.92
C SER A 92 5.72 8.41 2.31
N ALA A 93 6.19 7.57 3.23
CA ALA A 93 6.51 8.00 4.59
C ALA A 93 7.78 7.31 5.07
N ILE A 94 8.54 8.01 5.90
CA ILE A 94 9.69 7.43 6.60
C ILE A 94 9.23 7.13 8.02
N LEU A 95 9.33 5.88 8.42
CA LEU A 95 8.82 5.39 9.69
C LEU A 95 9.88 4.62 10.45
N TYR A 96 9.84 4.73 11.78
CA TYR A 96 10.57 3.84 12.65
C TYR A 96 9.62 2.76 13.13
N LEU A 97 9.86 1.51 12.69
CA LEU A 97 9.03 0.38 13.10
C LEU A 97 9.72 -0.38 14.22
N GLN A 98 9.02 -0.56 15.32
CA GLN A 98 9.46 -1.40 16.41
C GLN A 98 9.09 -2.84 16.14
N LYS A 99 9.75 -3.77 16.82
CA LYS A 99 9.42 -5.19 16.69
C LYS A 99 7.94 -5.42 17.01
N GLY A 100 7.24 -6.09 16.09
CA GLY A 100 5.81 -6.35 16.23
C GLY A 100 4.89 -5.26 15.72
N ALA A 101 5.43 -4.10 15.33
CA ALA A 101 4.61 -3.04 14.74
C ALA A 101 4.10 -3.47 13.36
N GLN A 102 2.85 -3.17 13.06
CA GLN A 102 2.22 -3.54 11.81
C GLN A 102 1.85 -2.30 11.00
N VAL A 103 2.06 -2.39 9.69
CA VAL A 103 1.76 -1.33 8.74
C VAL A 103 0.78 -1.87 7.71
N TYR A 104 -0.24 -1.09 7.39
CA TYR A 104 -1.26 -1.50 6.43
C TYR A 104 -1.92 -0.31 5.78
N ILE A 105 -2.59 -0.58 4.66
CA ILE A 105 -3.37 0.41 3.91
C ILE A 105 -4.84 0.14 4.14
N GLN A 106 -5.59 1.17 4.52
CA GLN A 106 -7.01 1.06 4.84
C GLN A 106 -7.79 2.09 4.03
N SER A 107 -8.98 1.71 3.59
CA SER A 107 -9.86 2.64 2.86
C SER A 107 -10.48 3.66 3.81
N ALA A 108 -10.58 4.91 3.34
CA ALA A 108 -11.25 5.99 4.09
C ALA A 108 -12.73 6.12 3.74
N ALA A 109 -13.14 5.51 2.64
CA ALA A 109 -14.52 5.54 2.13
C ALA A 109 -14.72 4.32 1.25
N ASP A 110 -15.88 4.21 0.60
CA ASP A 110 -16.07 3.18 -0.42
C ASP A 110 -15.17 3.52 -1.60
N VAL A 111 -14.24 2.62 -1.94
CA VAL A 111 -13.24 2.85 -2.99
C VAL A 111 -13.24 1.72 -4.01
N TYR A 112 -12.83 2.08 -5.23
CA TYR A 112 -12.78 1.14 -6.37
C TYR A 112 -11.39 1.23 -6.96
N LEU A 113 -10.57 0.22 -6.70
CA LEU A 113 -9.17 0.20 -7.10
C LEU A 113 -8.97 -0.60 -8.37
N PHE A 114 -8.13 -0.09 -9.26
CA PHE A 114 -7.81 -0.72 -10.53
C PHE A 114 -6.61 -1.65 -10.34
N GLY A 115 -6.74 -2.87 -10.82
CA GLY A 115 -5.64 -3.83 -10.83
C GLY A 115 -5.61 -4.60 -12.14
N THR A 116 -4.41 -4.94 -12.60
CA THR A 116 -4.20 -5.71 -13.81
C THR A 116 -2.95 -6.56 -13.68
N THR A 117 -2.90 -7.68 -14.41
CA THR A 117 -1.75 -8.57 -14.41
C THR A 117 -0.58 -8.04 -15.23
N SER A 118 -0.83 -7.13 -16.17
CA SER A 118 0.19 -6.62 -17.07
C SER A 118 0.95 -5.42 -16.51
N GLU A 119 0.30 -4.61 -15.67
CA GLU A 119 0.92 -3.40 -15.12
C GLU A 119 0.49 -3.20 -13.67
N MET A 120 1.44 -2.86 -12.83
CA MET A 120 1.23 -2.78 -11.38
C MET A 120 0.91 -1.34 -10.96
N TYR A 121 -0.32 -0.89 -11.22
CA TYR A 121 -0.73 0.47 -10.92
C TYR A 121 -1.04 0.70 -9.45
N THR A 122 -1.58 -0.30 -8.76
CA THR A 122 -1.94 -0.18 -7.34
C THR A 122 -0.96 -1.04 -6.54
N THR A 123 -0.08 -0.39 -5.78
CA THR A 123 1.04 -1.04 -5.12
C THR A 123 1.23 -0.56 -3.69
N PHE A 124 1.94 -1.37 -2.91
CA PHE A 124 2.35 -1.07 -1.56
C PHE A 124 3.73 -1.69 -1.34
N SER A 125 4.68 -0.91 -0.89
CA SER A 125 6.04 -1.42 -0.70
C SER A 125 6.70 -0.84 0.55
N GLY A 126 7.57 -1.63 1.13
CA GLY A 126 8.41 -1.21 2.25
C GLY A 126 9.88 -1.38 1.90
N HIS A 127 10.67 -0.37 2.25
CA HIS A 127 12.09 -0.33 1.97
C HIS A 127 12.88 -0.15 3.26
N PHE A 128 14.05 -0.77 3.35
CA PHE A 128 15.00 -0.42 4.39
C PHE A 128 16.16 0.35 3.79
N ILE A 129 16.70 1.26 4.58
CA ILE A 129 17.82 2.11 4.17
C ILE A 129 19.03 1.69 4.99
N THR A 130 20.13 1.38 4.32
CA THR A 130 21.37 0.98 4.97
C THR A 130 22.50 1.90 4.55
N SER A 131 23.56 1.91 5.36
CA SER A 131 24.77 2.68 5.05
C SER A 131 25.98 1.75 4.83
#